data_d9d65820b1017e1577e3ff35f5107fc1
#
_entry.id   d9d65820b1017e1577e3ff35f5107fc1
#
_cell.length_a   1.000
_cell.length_b   1.000
_cell.length_c   1.000
_cell.angle_alpha   90.00
_cell.angle_beta   90.00
_cell.angle_gamma   90.00
#
_symmetry.space_group_name_H-M   'P 1'
#
loop_
_entity.id
_entity.type
_entity.pdbx_description
1 polymer ?
#
loop_
_entity_poly.entity_id
_entity_poly.type
_entity_poly.pdbx_seq_one_letter_code
_entity_poly.pdbx_strand_id
1 'polypeptide(L)'
;HALGIPTTRALAVAATGAPVRRETMLPGAILTRVAASHLRVGTFQFFAARRDVDTLRRLADYAIARHDPDLVDAPDRWLRLLHAVGQRQAKLIAQWMNVGFIHGVMNTDNMTLSGETIDYGPCAFLEAYRPDTVFSSIDEGGRYAYANQPLIARWNLARFADTLLLLVADPADEKAMAPAIARATEVIDAFPQWYADALLAGQRAKLGVRGDGADDEADRRLIDDWLALMQADQVDFTLGWRRLADAAAGGEQTLRALFANGDALDAWLVRWRERCSRDDANMSAPIGKSARQSAIRADTGGIGEATTAQGEIRHDAGADSLQSARAQTMRRVNPLVIARNHRVEEALAAASNDGDLEPFERLLAAVRSPYENNSAQAYYAEPAPAEVTAT
;
A
#
# COMPACT_ATOMS: atom_id res chain seq x y z
N HIS A 1 -9.87 3.55 -0.30
CA HIS A 1 -10.43 3.11 -1.59
C HIS A 1 -9.90 3.96 -2.73
N ALA A 2 -10.05 5.30 -2.68
CA ALA A 2 -9.60 6.21 -3.73
C ALA A 2 -8.08 6.14 -4.01
N LEU A 3 -7.28 5.73 -3.02
CA LEU A 3 -5.85 5.44 -3.18
C LEU A 3 -5.56 4.15 -3.98
N GLY A 4 -6.59 3.38 -4.38
CA GLY A 4 -6.42 2.10 -5.06
C GLY A 4 -6.12 0.92 -4.13
N ILE A 5 -6.19 1.12 -2.80
CA ILE A 5 -5.91 0.08 -1.80
C ILE A 5 -7.20 -0.69 -1.49
N PRO A 6 -7.18 -2.03 -1.50
CA PRO A 6 -8.33 -2.85 -1.14
C PRO A 6 -8.82 -2.54 0.28
N THR A 7 -10.12 -2.30 0.43
CA THR A 7 -10.72 -1.91 1.71
C THR A 7 -12.21 -2.18 1.75
N THR A 8 -12.74 -2.40 2.94
CA THR A 8 -14.18 -2.32 3.19
C THR A 8 -14.68 -0.90 2.91
N ARG A 9 -15.94 -0.77 2.49
CA ARG A 9 -16.56 0.49 2.10
C ARG A 9 -17.83 0.71 2.91
N ALA A 10 -18.12 1.96 3.25
CA ALA A 10 -19.39 2.35 3.83
C ALA A 10 -20.45 2.46 2.73
N LEU A 11 -21.57 1.77 2.88
CA LEU A 11 -22.74 1.88 2.00
C LEU A 11 -23.72 2.93 2.55
N ALA A 12 -24.02 2.85 3.84
CA ALA A 12 -24.97 3.73 4.51
C ALA A 12 -24.65 3.85 5.99
N VAL A 13 -25.04 4.99 6.58
CA VAL A 13 -25.06 5.22 8.03
C VAL A 13 -26.46 5.67 8.41
N ALA A 14 -27.06 5.03 9.41
CA ALA A 14 -28.39 5.38 9.92
C ALA A 14 -28.30 5.71 11.41
N ALA A 15 -28.73 6.91 11.81
CA ALA A 15 -28.87 7.26 13.22
C ALA A 15 -29.94 6.39 13.87
N THR A 16 -29.66 5.84 15.07
CA THR A 16 -30.62 4.97 15.78
C THR A 16 -31.58 5.73 16.66
N GLY A 17 -31.30 6.99 16.99
CA GLY A 17 -32.01 7.79 18.00
C GLY A 17 -31.71 7.33 19.43
N ALA A 18 -30.98 6.27 19.65
CA ALA A 18 -30.56 5.76 20.96
C ALA A 18 -29.13 6.19 21.27
N PRO A 19 -28.83 6.60 22.51
CA PRO A 19 -27.47 6.94 22.89
C PRO A 19 -26.62 5.68 23.11
N VAL A 20 -25.33 5.78 22.79
CA VAL A 20 -24.31 4.74 23.05
C VAL A 20 -23.32 5.28 24.08
N ARG A 21 -23.12 4.52 25.15
CA ARG A 21 -22.13 4.86 26.19
C ARG A 21 -20.71 4.51 25.71
N ARG A 22 -19.86 5.52 25.62
CA ARG A 22 -18.42 5.44 25.47
C ARG A 22 -17.78 6.08 26.71
N GLU A 23 -16.75 6.93 26.58
CA GLU A 23 -16.27 7.80 27.65
C GLU A 23 -17.38 8.77 28.09
N THR A 24 -18.12 9.27 27.11
CA THR A 24 -19.33 10.06 27.27
C THR A 24 -20.52 9.39 26.58
N MET A 25 -21.73 9.94 26.74
CA MET A 25 -22.92 9.50 25.99
C MET A 25 -22.89 10.13 24.60
N LEU A 26 -22.85 9.31 23.56
CA LEU A 26 -22.81 9.75 22.17
C LEU A 26 -24.06 9.29 21.41
N PRO A 27 -24.49 10.01 20.36
CA PRO A 27 -25.54 9.53 19.46
C PRO A 27 -25.14 8.20 18.81
N GLY A 28 -26.04 7.22 18.86
CA GLY A 28 -25.80 5.91 18.23
C GLY A 28 -26.14 5.90 16.75
N ALA A 29 -25.37 5.12 15.98
CA ALA A 29 -25.62 4.90 14.56
C ALA A 29 -25.31 3.45 14.16
N ILE A 30 -25.91 3.00 13.06
CA ILE A 30 -25.63 1.73 12.41
C ILE A 30 -24.90 2.03 11.10
N LEU A 31 -23.69 1.48 10.97
CA LEU A 31 -22.90 1.55 9.75
C LEU A 31 -23.07 0.26 8.95
N THR A 32 -23.53 0.36 7.69
CA THR A 32 -23.54 -0.75 6.74
C THR A 32 -22.24 -0.74 5.94
N ARG A 33 -21.47 -1.83 6.07
CA ARG A 33 -20.18 -2.02 5.34
C ARG A 33 -20.33 -3.03 4.22
N VAL A 34 -19.64 -2.79 3.11
CA VAL A 34 -19.55 -3.69 1.96
C VAL A 34 -18.09 -4.12 1.75
N ALA A 35 -17.87 -5.40 1.53
CA ALA A 35 -16.56 -5.99 1.26
C ALA A 35 -16.72 -7.24 0.38
N ALA A 36 -15.61 -7.76 -0.16
CA ALA A 36 -15.59 -9.08 -0.79
C ALA A 36 -16.02 -10.16 0.21
N SER A 37 -15.55 -10.06 1.46
CA SER A 37 -16.11 -10.74 2.64
C SER A 37 -15.67 -10.06 3.93
N HIS A 38 -16.34 -10.39 5.04
CA HIS A 38 -15.95 -9.98 6.38
C HIS A 38 -15.30 -11.13 7.17
N LEU A 39 -14.86 -12.20 6.49
CA LEU A 39 -14.12 -13.28 7.10
C LEU A 39 -12.73 -12.81 7.54
N ARG A 40 -12.39 -13.08 8.79
CA ARG A 40 -11.14 -12.65 9.42
C ARG A 40 -10.44 -13.86 10.06
N VAL A 41 -9.16 -13.73 10.31
CA VAL A 41 -8.38 -14.75 11.01
C VAL A 41 -9.06 -15.11 12.35
N GLY A 42 -9.53 -14.11 13.12
CA GLY A 42 -10.25 -14.33 14.38
C GLY A 42 -11.50 -15.18 14.25
N THR A 43 -12.21 -15.16 13.09
CA THR A 43 -13.35 -16.04 12.84
C THR A 43 -12.93 -17.52 12.87
N PHE A 44 -11.78 -17.84 12.29
CA PHE A 44 -11.22 -19.20 12.32
C PHE A 44 -10.75 -19.58 13.72
N GLN A 45 -10.09 -18.67 14.44
CA GLN A 45 -9.66 -18.91 15.81
C GLN A 45 -10.83 -19.20 16.74
N PHE A 46 -11.98 -18.56 16.52
CA PHE A 46 -13.18 -18.79 17.32
C PHE A 46 -13.63 -20.27 17.32
N PHE A 47 -13.64 -20.91 16.14
CA PHE A 47 -14.01 -22.32 16.01
C PHE A 47 -12.86 -23.26 16.41
N ALA A 48 -11.62 -22.91 16.06
CA ALA A 48 -10.45 -23.69 16.45
C ALA A 48 -10.29 -23.80 17.98
N ALA A 49 -10.48 -22.69 18.71
CA ALA A 49 -10.43 -22.67 20.18
C ALA A 49 -11.50 -23.54 20.84
N ARG A 50 -12.63 -23.76 20.16
CA ARG A 50 -13.74 -24.65 20.61
C ARG A 50 -13.55 -26.09 20.15
N ARG A 51 -12.50 -26.36 19.38
CA ARG A 51 -12.28 -27.67 18.73
C ARG A 51 -13.46 -28.12 17.85
N ASP A 52 -14.23 -27.16 17.32
CA ASP A 52 -15.32 -27.42 16.37
C ASP A 52 -14.74 -27.55 14.95
N VAL A 53 -14.08 -28.68 14.72
CA VAL A 53 -13.35 -28.96 13.47
C VAL A 53 -14.30 -29.06 12.28
N ASP A 54 -15.54 -29.52 12.47
CA ASP A 54 -16.51 -29.63 11.38
C ASP A 54 -17.00 -28.26 10.91
N THR A 55 -17.26 -27.34 11.83
CA THR A 55 -17.61 -25.97 11.47
C THR A 55 -16.41 -25.24 10.89
N LEU A 56 -15.21 -25.45 11.45
CA LEU A 56 -13.96 -24.88 10.91
C LEU A 56 -13.71 -25.33 9.46
N ARG A 57 -13.95 -26.61 9.14
CA ARG A 57 -13.84 -27.15 7.77
C ARG A 57 -14.82 -26.47 6.83
N ARG A 58 -16.12 -26.40 7.22
CA ARG A 58 -17.13 -25.69 6.41
C ARG A 58 -16.77 -24.23 6.17
N LEU A 59 -16.21 -23.55 7.19
CA LEU A 59 -15.74 -22.17 7.07
C LEU A 59 -14.59 -22.05 6.09
N ALA A 60 -13.60 -22.95 6.16
CA ALA A 60 -12.46 -22.98 5.26
C ALA A 60 -12.87 -23.28 3.81
N ASP A 61 -13.75 -24.26 3.61
CA ASP A 61 -14.27 -24.61 2.30
C ASP A 61 -15.12 -23.47 1.71
N TYR A 62 -15.93 -22.78 2.55
CA TYR A 62 -16.63 -21.56 2.14
C TYR A 62 -15.69 -20.44 1.74
N ALA A 63 -14.61 -20.20 2.50
CA ALA A 63 -13.61 -19.20 2.19
C ALA A 63 -12.90 -19.49 0.86
N ILE A 64 -12.55 -20.76 0.61
CA ILE A 64 -11.96 -21.22 -0.65
C ILE A 64 -12.93 -20.99 -1.81
N ALA A 65 -14.16 -21.48 -1.70
CA ALA A 65 -15.15 -21.34 -2.78
C ALA A 65 -15.42 -19.86 -3.13
N ARG A 66 -15.31 -18.95 -2.16
CA ARG A 66 -15.55 -17.52 -2.34
C ARG A 66 -14.37 -16.76 -2.91
N HIS A 67 -13.16 -17.05 -2.44
CA HIS A 67 -11.98 -16.24 -2.73
C HIS A 67 -10.95 -16.92 -3.65
N ASP A 68 -10.91 -18.23 -3.64
CA ASP A 68 -9.92 -19.04 -4.34
C ASP A 68 -10.59 -20.28 -4.97
N PRO A 69 -11.62 -20.11 -5.83
CA PRO A 69 -12.43 -21.23 -6.34
C PRO A 69 -11.61 -22.31 -7.07
N ASP A 70 -10.47 -21.94 -7.63
CA ASP A 70 -9.53 -22.86 -8.30
C ASP A 70 -8.90 -23.88 -7.30
N LEU A 71 -9.03 -23.65 -6.00
CA LEU A 71 -8.50 -24.53 -4.96
C LEU A 71 -9.51 -25.56 -4.44
N VAL A 72 -10.78 -25.52 -4.85
CA VAL A 72 -11.85 -26.33 -4.29
C VAL A 72 -11.50 -27.82 -4.31
N ASP A 73 -10.97 -28.32 -5.42
CA ASP A 73 -10.63 -29.72 -5.63
C ASP A 73 -9.13 -30.04 -5.36
N ALA A 74 -8.35 -29.05 -4.90
CA ALA A 74 -6.94 -29.27 -4.62
C ALA A 74 -6.77 -30.16 -3.38
N PRO A 75 -5.90 -31.21 -3.42
CA PRO A 75 -5.73 -32.13 -2.31
C PRO A 75 -5.15 -31.47 -1.04
N ASP A 76 -4.41 -30.38 -1.21
CA ASP A 76 -3.79 -29.58 -0.15
C ASP A 76 -4.41 -28.17 -0.03
N ARG A 77 -5.70 -28.04 -0.36
CA ARG A 77 -6.41 -26.77 -0.50
C ARG A 77 -6.29 -25.83 0.70
N TRP A 78 -6.21 -26.36 1.92
CA TRP A 78 -6.11 -25.53 3.13
C TRP A 78 -4.74 -24.88 3.30
N LEU A 79 -3.65 -25.58 2.94
CA LEU A 79 -2.32 -24.97 2.90
C LEU A 79 -2.18 -23.98 1.72
N ARG A 80 -2.83 -24.27 0.60
CA ARG A 80 -2.91 -23.31 -0.52
C ARG A 80 -3.75 -22.09 -0.17
N LEU A 81 -4.81 -22.24 0.63
CA LEU A 81 -5.55 -21.10 1.18
C LEU A 81 -4.64 -20.22 2.07
N LEU A 82 -3.85 -20.84 2.96
CA LEU A 82 -2.86 -20.11 3.77
C LEU A 82 -1.90 -19.31 2.88
N HIS A 83 -1.36 -19.93 1.83
CA HIS A 83 -0.47 -19.29 0.88
C HIS A 83 -1.15 -18.10 0.16
N ALA A 84 -2.36 -18.30 -0.37
CA ALA A 84 -3.10 -17.27 -1.08
C ALA A 84 -3.44 -16.07 -0.18
N VAL A 85 -3.87 -16.32 1.07
CA VAL A 85 -4.10 -15.29 2.08
C VAL A 85 -2.80 -14.55 2.41
N GLY A 86 -1.69 -15.29 2.59
CA GLY A 86 -0.37 -14.71 2.86
C GLY A 86 0.08 -13.74 1.77
N GLN A 87 -0.05 -14.13 0.51
CA GLN A 87 0.29 -13.25 -0.62
C GLN A 87 -0.60 -12.00 -0.69
N ARG A 88 -1.93 -12.14 -0.47
CA ARG A 88 -2.85 -10.99 -0.43
C ARG A 88 -2.49 -10.02 0.68
N GLN A 89 -2.17 -10.53 1.87
CA GLN A 89 -1.78 -9.70 3.01
C GLN A 89 -0.43 -9.03 2.80
N ALA A 90 0.56 -9.73 2.27
CA ALA A 90 1.86 -9.15 1.93
C ALA A 90 1.71 -7.94 1.00
N LYS A 91 0.89 -8.07 -0.05
CA LYS A 91 0.59 -7.00 -1.00
C LYS A 91 -0.17 -5.84 -0.34
N LEU A 92 -1.18 -6.13 0.51
CA LEU A 92 -1.96 -5.11 1.21
C LEU A 92 -1.07 -4.28 2.13
N ILE A 93 -0.25 -4.94 2.96
CA ILE A 93 0.66 -4.25 3.89
C ILE A 93 1.69 -3.41 3.12
N ALA A 94 2.24 -3.92 2.02
CA ALA A 94 3.14 -3.15 1.17
C ALA A 94 2.47 -1.87 0.62
N GLN A 95 1.19 -1.94 0.26
CA GLN A 95 0.41 -0.77 -0.18
C GLN A 95 0.21 0.24 0.96
N TRP A 96 -0.08 -0.21 2.20
CA TRP A 96 -0.16 0.68 3.36
C TRP A 96 1.16 1.42 3.61
N MET A 97 2.28 0.68 3.58
CA MET A 97 3.61 1.26 3.76
C MET A 97 3.92 2.30 2.68
N ASN A 98 3.52 2.05 1.43
CA ASN A 98 3.77 2.97 0.33
C ASN A 98 3.00 4.30 0.42
N VAL A 99 1.92 4.36 1.19
CA VAL A 99 1.13 5.59 1.39
C VAL A 99 1.25 6.18 2.79
N GLY A 100 2.07 5.58 3.67
CA GLY A 100 2.24 6.04 5.04
C GLY A 100 1.07 5.73 5.96
N PHE A 101 0.24 4.72 5.64
CA PHE A 101 -0.91 4.36 6.45
C PHE A 101 -0.52 3.48 7.64
N ILE A 102 -1.04 3.83 8.81
CA ILE A 102 -0.93 3.06 10.06
C ILE A 102 -2.32 2.58 10.45
N HIS A 103 -2.49 1.26 10.57
CA HIS A 103 -3.77 0.68 10.98
C HIS A 103 -4.05 0.89 12.48
N GLY A 104 -3.03 0.83 13.31
CA GLY A 104 -3.08 1.08 14.75
C GLY A 104 -3.56 -0.10 15.60
N VAL A 105 -4.34 -1.05 15.08
CA VAL A 105 -4.77 -2.27 15.81
C VAL A 105 -4.84 -3.47 14.86
N MET A 106 -3.73 -4.16 14.68
CA MET A 106 -3.62 -5.32 13.78
C MET A 106 -3.72 -6.64 14.53
N ASN A 107 -4.81 -6.83 15.29
CA ASN A 107 -5.12 -8.15 15.87
C ASN A 107 -5.75 -9.08 14.80
N THR A 108 -6.00 -10.33 15.16
CA THR A 108 -6.57 -11.34 14.25
C THR A 108 -7.99 -11.02 13.78
N ASP A 109 -8.73 -10.19 14.54
CA ASP A 109 -10.06 -9.72 14.15
C ASP A 109 -10.02 -8.60 13.12
N ASN A 110 -8.86 -8.02 12.88
CA ASN A 110 -8.64 -6.93 11.92
C ASN A 110 -7.80 -7.35 10.72
N MET A 111 -7.65 -8.67 10.50
CA MET A 111 -6.98 -9.24 9.34
C MET A 111 -7.97 -10.09 8.53
N THR A 112 -8.41 -9.56 7.37
CA THR A 112 -9.37 -10.23 6.48
C THR A 112 -8.70 -11.29 5.62
N LEU A 113 -9.45 -12.34 5.23
CA LEU A 113 -8.97 -13.33 4.26
C LEU A 113 -8.98 -12.78 2.84
N SER A 114 -9.84 -11.78 2.57
CA SER A 114 -9.94 -11.14 1.25
C SER A 114 -8.76 -10.24 0.90
N GLY A 115 -7.95 -9.84 1.90
CA GLY A 115 -6.88 -8.85 1.70
C GLY A 115 -7.41 -7.42 1.60
N GLU A 116 -8.59 -7.14 2.19
CA GLU A 116 -9.15 -5.80 2.32
C GLU A 116 -8.89 -5.24 3.72
N THR A 117 -8.56 -3.96 3.81
CA THR A 117 -8.45 -3.23 5.09
C THR A 117 -9.82 -3.19 5.77
N ILE A 118 -9.86 -3.49 7.07
CA ILE A 118 -11.09 -3.49 7.88
C ILE A 118 -10.83 -2.84 9.23
N ASP A 119 -11.90 -2.32 9.84
CA ASP A 119 -11.91 -1.81 11.22
C ASP A 119 -11.00 -0.61 11.44
N TYR A 120 -11.45 0.52 10.92
CA TYR A 120 -10.77 1.81 11.05
C TYR A 120 -11.01 2.42 12.44
N GLY A 121 -10.29 1.88 13.45
CA GLY A 121 -10.25 2.43 14.80
C GLY A 121 -9.22 3.56 14.88
N PRO A 122 -8.08 3.38 15.57
CA PRO A 122 -7.07 4.42 15.74
C PRO A 122 -6.14 4.52 14.53
N CYS A 123 -6.67 4.42 13.30
CA CYS A 123 -5.87 4.47 12.08
C CYS A 123 -5.53 5.92 11.71
N ALA A 124 -4.38 6.10 11.08
CA ALA A 124 -3.93 7.40 10.60
C ALA A 124 -2.96 7.28 9.44
N PHE A 125 -2.65 8.41 8.79
CA PHE A 125 -1.52 8.53 7.87
C PHE A 125 -0.37 9.26 8.55
N LEU A 126 0.86 8.91 8.18
CA LEU A 126 2.04 9.65 8.64
C LEU A 126 1.95 11.12 8.20
N GLU A 127 2.28 12.02 9.12
CA GLU A 127 2.73 13.38 8.80
C GLU A 127 4.24 13.31 8.49
N ALA A 128 5.11 13.68 9.40
CA ALA A 128 6.56 13.45 9.20
C ALA A 128 6.90 11.95 9.14
N TYR A 129 7.85 11.59 8.27
CA TYR A 129 8.29 10.20 8.20
C TYR A 129 9.02 9.77 9.47
N ARG A 130 8.41 8.86 10.20
CA ARG A 130 8.99 8.22 11.39
C ARG A 130 8.56 6.76 11.45
N PRO A 131 9.48 5.80 11.38
CA PRO A 131 9.16 4.37 11.37
C PRO A 131 8.55 3.88 12.69
N ASP A 132 8.80 4.56 13.80
CA ASP A 132 8.34 4.25 15.15
C ASP A 132 6.97 4.89 15.50
N THR A 133 6.34 5.59 14.58
CA THR A 133 5.06 6.28 14.83
C THR A 133 3.94 5.29 15.19
N VAL A 134 3.25 5.60 16.29
CA VAL A 134 2.11 4.87 16.86
C VAL A 134 0.91 5.81 16.96
N PHE A 135 -0.30 5.33 16.60
CA PHE A 135 -1.53 6.10 16.73
C PHE A 135 -2.55 5.51 17.72
N SER A 136 -2.30 4.32 18.22
CA SER A 136 -3.17 3.69 19.22
C SER A 136 -2.77 4.11 20.62
N SER A 137 -3.66 4.79 21.36
CA SER A 137 -3.41 5.21 22.73
C SER A 137 -3.21 4.05 23.72
N ILE A 138 -3.64 2.84 23.34
CA ILE A 138 -3.48 1.62 24.16
C ILE A 138 -2.22 0.83 23.77
N ASP A 139 -1.49 1.23 22.75
CA ASP A 139 -0.27 0.55 22.28
C ASP A 139 0.99 1.17 22.88
N GLU A 140 1.15 1.06 24.19
CA GLU A 140 2.31 1.58 24.92
C GLU A 140 3.65 0.97 24.47
N GLY A 141 3.62 -0.24 23.91
CA GLY A 141 4.82 -0.96 23.47
C GLY A 141 5.18 -0.77 22.00
N GLY A 142 4.42 0.03 21.24
CA GLY A 142 4.66 0.24 19.81
C GLY A 142 4.46 -1.02 18.95
N ARG A 143 3.67 -1.96 19.42
CA ARG A 143 3.39 -3.22 18.72
C ARG A 143 2.88 -2.97 17.29
N TYR A 144 2.04 -1.95 17.13
CA TYR A 144 1.40 -1.57 15.88
C TYR A 144 2.01 -0.31 15.25
N ALA A 145 3.26 0.03 15.63
CA ALA A 145 4.01 1.10 14.97
C ALA A 145 4.09 0.87 13.46
N TYR A 146 4.24 1.96 12.69
CA TYR A 146 4.31 1.90 11.23
C TYR A 146 5.25 0.81 10.71
N ALA A 147 6.51 0.78 11.17
CA ALA A 147 7.49 -0.19 10.71
C ALA A 147 7.22 -1.63 11.18
N ASN A 148 6.40 -1.82 12.22
CA ASN A 148 6.08 -3.14 12.77
C ASN A 148 4.92 -3.84 12.03
N GLN A 149 4.19 -3.16 11.16
CA GLN A 149 3.02 -3.71 10.48
C GLN A 149 3.29 -5.01 9.70
N PRO A 150 4.41 -5.16 8.96
CA PRO A 150 4.72 -6.41 8.27
C PRO A 150 4.98 -7.58 9.23
N LEU A 151 5.65 -7.32 10.35
CA LEU A 151 5.92 -8.32 11.38
C LEU A 151 4.62 -8.83 12.02
N ILE A 152 3.70 -7.92 12.32
CA ILE A 152 2.41 -8.26 12.90
C ILE A 152 1.51 -8.98 11.90
N ALA A 153 1.55 -8.63 10.63
CA ALA A 153 0.85 -9.37 9.57
C ALA A 153 1.35 -10.82 9.48
N ARG A 154 2.66 -11.04 9.52
CA ARG A 154 3.28 -12.38 9.57
C ARG A 154 2.83 -13.16 10.82
N TRP A 155 2.79 -12.50 11.97
CA TRP A 155 2.28 -13.11 13.21
C TRP A 155 0.81 -13.54 13.06
N ASN A 156 -0.06 -12.70 12.50
CA ASN A 156 -1.46 -13.03 12.23
C ASN A 156 -1.58 -14.21 11.26
N LEU A 157 -0.72 -14.28 10.24
CA LEU A 157 -0.67 -15.40 9.30
C LEU A 157 -0.31 -16.71 10.03
N ALA A 158 0.63 -16.66 10.99
CA ALA A 158 0.95 -17.81 11.84
C ALA A 158 -0.27 -18.24 12.69
N ARG A 159 -1.02 -17.29 13.26
CA ARG A 159 -2.27 -17.58 13.99
C ARG A 159 -3.33 -18.21 13.08
N PHE A 160 -3.39 -17.79 11.82
CA PHE A 160 -4.27 -18.44 10.83
C PHE A 160 -3.82 -19.88 10.51
N ALA A 161 -2.52 -20.08 10.32
CA ALA A 161 -1.95 -21.42 10.10
C ALA A 161 -2.29 -22.40 11.22
N ASP A 162 -2.17 -21.97 12.50
CA ASP A 162 -2.54 -22.81 13.66
C ASP A 162 -3.97 -23.34 13.55
N THR A 163 -4.90 -22.52 13.03
CA THR A 163 -6.29 -22.96 12.87
C THR A 163 -6.47 -23.99 11.74
N LEU A 164 -5.74 -23.80 10.64
CA LEU A 164 -5.82 -24.67 9.46
C LEU A 164 -5.11 -26.02 9.68
N LEU A 165 -4.10 -26.09 10.56
CA LEU A 165 -3.42 -27.34 10.90
C LEU A 165 -4.40 -28.40 11.43
N LEU A 166 -5.46 -27.98 12.14
CA LEU A 166 -6.53 -28.88 12.60
C LEU A 166 -7.32 -29.56 11.46
N LEU A 167 -7.23 -29.00 10.24
CA LEU A 167 -7.85 -29.54 9.03
C LEU A 167 -6.89 -30.38 8.20
N VAL A 168 -5.58 -30.09 8.32
CA VAL A 168 -4.51 -30.73 7.52
C VAL A 168 -4.11 -32.08 8.09
N ALA A 169 -4.06 -32.19 9.43
CA ALA A 169 -3.66 -33.41 10.11
C ALA A 169 -4.41 -33.58 11.43
N ASP A 170 -4.59 -34.83 11.88
CA ASP A 170 -5.13 -35.10 13.21
C ASP A 170 -4.11 -34.66 14.27
N PRO A 171 -4.52 -33.78 15.22
CA PRO A 171 -3.65 -33.37 16.31
C PRO A 171 -3.08 -34.49 17.18
N ALA A 172 -3.77 -35.67 17.22
CA ALA A 172 -3.32 -36.84 17.96
C ALA A 172 -2.27 -37.66 17.19
N ASP A 173 -2.10 -37.45 15.89
CA ASP A 173 -1.09 -38.10 15.05
C ASP A 173 0.14 -37.23 14.88
N GLU A 174 1.11 -37.37 15.77
CA GLU A 174 2.38 -36.63 15.71
C GLU A 174 3.14 -36.83 14.40
N LYS A 175 3.04 -38.01 13.77
CA LYS A 175 3.75 -38.32 12.51
C LYS A 175 3.13 -37.57 11.32
N ALA A 176 1.84 -37.36 11.31
CA ALA A 176 1.13 -36.56 10.31
C ALA A 176 1.26 -35.05 10.60
N MET A 177 1.29 -34.65 11.86
CA MET A 177 1.34 -33.27 12.28
C MET A 177 2.70 -32.61 11.98
N ALA A 178 3.81 -33.29 12.19
CA ALA A 178 5.14 -32.72 11.98
C ALA A 178 5.36 -32.22 10.52
N PRO A 179 5.07 -33.00 9.46
CA PRO A 179 5.18 -32.49 8.08
C PRO A 179 4.13 -31.42 7.76
N ALA A 180 2.95 -31.43 8.38
CA ALA A 180 1.94 -30.38 8.18
C ALA A 180 2.42 -29.04 8.75
N ILE A 181 3.01 -29.03 9.95
CA ILE A 181 3.65 -27.86 10.55
C ILE A 181 4.79 -27.35 9.68
N ALA A 182 5.69 -28.24 9.21
CA ALA A 182 6.80 -27.84 8.34
C ALA A 182 6.30 -27.10 7.09
N ARG A 183 5.30 -27.65 6.38
CA ARG A 183 4.72 -27.02 5.19
C ARG A 183 4.03 -25.68 5.50
N ALA A 184 3.34 -25.56 6.61
CA ALA A 184 2.72 -24.30 7.03
C ALA A 184 3.81 -23.25 7.37
N THR A 185 4.90 -23.68 8.02
CA THR A 185 6.05 -22.83 8.35
C THR A 185 6.72 -22.30 7.08
N GLU A 186 6.92 -23.13 6.04
CA GLU A 186 7.45 -22.70 4.74
C GLU A 186 6.62 -21.54 4.14
N VAL A 187 5.29 -21.60 4.24
CA VAL A 187 4.43 -20.52 3.77
C VAL A 187 4.62 -19.23 4.58
N ILE A 188 4.72 -19.35 5.91
CA ILE A 188 4.94 -18.19 6.80
C ILE A 188 6.32 -17.58 6.57
N ASP A 189 7.33 -18.40 6.32
CA ASP A 189 8.71 -17.95 6.07
C ASP A 189 8.88 -17.31 4.69
N ALA A 190 8.00 -17.60 3.73
CA ALA A 190 7.96 -16.93 2.44
C ALA A 190 7.35 -15.52 2.49
N PHE A 191 6.54 -15.20 3.52
CA PHE A 191 5.85 -13.92 3.64
C PHE A 191 6.77 -12.70 3.57
N PRO A 192 7.94 -12.65 4.27
CA PRO A 192 8.84 -11.50 4.18
C PRO A 192 9.30 -11.19 2.76
N GLN A 193 9.55 -12.23 1.94
CA GLN A 193 9.96 -12.04 0.55
C GLN A 193 8.83 -11.48 -0.29
N TRP A 194 7.60 -12.02 -0.19
CA TRP A 194 6.43 -11.48 -0.91
C TRP A 194 6.16 -10.02 -0.56
N TYR A 195 6.28 -9.69 0.73
CA TYR A 195 6.15 -8.31 1.20
C TYR A 195 7.25 -7.42 0.64
N ALA A 196 8.51 -7.84 0.72
CA ALA A 196 9.66 -7.06 0.25
C ALA A 196 9.58 -6.78 -1.26
N ASP A 197 9.14 -7.76 -2.06
CA ASP A 197 8.98 -7.60 -3.50
C ASP A 197 7.83 -6.64 -3.84
N ALA A 198 6.69 -6.78 -3.15
CA ALA A 198 5.55 -5.89 -3.33
C ALA A 198 5.87 -4.45 -2.88
N LEU A 199 6.59 -4.28 -1.78
CA LEU A 199 7.03 -2.98 -1.28
C LEU A 199 7.97 -2.30 -2.27
N LEU A 200 9.02 -3.01 -2.73
CA LEU A 200 9.98 -2.50 -3.68
C LEU A 200 9.32 -2.09 -5.00
N ALA A 201 8.39 -2.90 -5.50
CA ALA A 201 7.66 -2.57 -6.72
C ALA A 201 6.87 -1.25 -6.58
N GLY A 202 6.20 -1.03 -5.44
CA GLY A 202 5.51 0.21 -5.15
C GLY A 202 6.46 1.41 -4.99
N GLN A 203 7.57 1.23 -4.29
CA GLN A 203 8.57 2.27 -4.07
C GLN A 203 9.27 2.68 -5.38
N ARG A 204 9.56 1.73 -6.27
CA ARG A 204 10.05 2.02 -7.63
C ARG A 204 9.07 2.87 -8.42
N ALA A 205 7.80 2.52 -8.39
CA ALA A 205 6.76 3.32 -9.04
C ALA A 205 6.72 4.76 -8.49
N LYS A 206 6.93 4.93 -7.17
CA LYS A 206 7.00 6.25 -6.51
C LYS A 206 8.24 7.04 -6.92
N LEU A 207 9.38 6.38 -7.15
CA LEU A 207 10.61 6.98 -7.68
C LEU A 207 10.54 7.25 -9.19
N GLY A 208 9.56 6.69 -9.89
CA GLY A 208 9.47 6.76 -11.35
C GLY A 208 10.53 5.91 -12.06
N VAL A 209 11.02 4.85 -11.42
CA VAL A 209 11.99 3.92 -11.99
C VAL A 209 11.38 2.54 -12.21
N ARG A 210 11.94 1.80 -13.16
CA ARG A 210 11.52 0.44 -13.49
C ARG A 210 12.44 -0.58 -12.88
N GLY A 211 11.93 -1.77 -12.57
CA GLY A 211 12.73 -2.90 -12.10
C GLY A 211 12.81 -3.96 -13.18
N ASP A 212 14.02 -4.44 -13.44
CA ASP A 212 14.31 -5.62 -14.26
C ASP A 212 14.98 -6.76 -13.46
N GLY A 213 15.08 -6.57 -12.13
CA GLY A 213 15.73 -7.49 -11.20
C GLY A 213 17.23 -7.23 -11.03
N ALA A 214 17.92 -6.68 -12.02
CA ALA A 214 19.37 -6.45 -11.97
C ALA A 214 19.77 -5.34 -10.99
N ASP A 215 18.90 -4.35 -10.78
CA ASP A 215 19.13 -3.18 -9.93
C ASP A 215 18.47 -3.26 -8.54
N ASP A 216 17.93 -4.43 -8.14
CA ASP A 216 17.12 -4.54 -6.91
C ASP A 216 17.82 -4.00 -5.66
N GLU A 217 19.07 -4.38 -5.43
CA GLU A 217 19.84 -3.95 -4.26
C GLU A 217 20.21 -2.47 -4.33
N ALA A 218 20.52 -1.95 -5.52
CA ALA A 218 20.80 -0.54 -5.71
C ALA A 218 19.55 0.33 -5.51
N ASP A 219 18.40 -0.14 -5.98
CA ASP A 219 17.12 0.56 -5.80
C ASP A 219 16.70 0.55 -4.32
N ARG A 220 16.88 -0.58 -3.59
CA ARG A 220 16.64 -0.62 -2.13
C ARG A 220 17.49 0.41 -1.40
N ARG A 221 18.81 0.47 -1.67
CA ARG A 221 19.69 1.46 -1.05
C ARG A 221 19.27 2.90 -1.39
N LEU A 222 18.89 3.17 -2.63
CA LEU A 222 18.42 4.51 -3.02
C LEU A 222 17.15 4.91 -2.26
N ILE A 223 16.22 3.97 -2.04
CA ILE A 223 14.99 4.17 -1.31
C ILE A 223 15.26 4.35 0.19
N ASP A 224 16.11 3.50 0.78
CA ASP A 224 16.47 3.58 2.19
C ASP A 224 17.14 4.93 2.51
N ASP A 225 18.04 5.39 1.64
CA ASP A 225 18.66 6.71 1.78
C ASP A 225 17.64 7.85 1.64
N TRP A 226 16.64 7.72 0.74
CA TRP A 226 15.54 8.68 0.64
C TRP A 226 14.73 8.77 1.93
N LEU A 227 14.36 7.63 2.47
CA LEU A 227 13.61 7.55 3.72
C LEU A 227 14.42 8.07 4.91
N ALA A 228 15.74 7.81 4.93
CA ALA A 228 16.65 8.35 5.95
C ALA A 228 16.75 9.88 5.88
N LEU A 229 16.81 10.47 4.69
CA LEU A 229 16.76 11.93 4.50
C LEU A 229 15.45 12.51 5.01
N MET A 230 14.31 11.90 4.64
CA MET A 230 12.99 12.33 5.11
C MET A 230 12.89 12.27 6.64
N GLN A 231 13.43 11.23 7.25
CA GLN A 231 13.43 11.07 8.71
C GLN A 231 14.31 12.11 9.40
N ALA A 232 15.52 12.36 8.88
CA ALA A 232 16.46 13.31 9.47
C ALA A 232 15.90 14.74 9.50
N ASP A 233 15.24 15.16 8.44
CA ASP A 233 14.68 16.50 8.29
C ASP A 233 13.17 16.57 8.67
N GLN A 234 12.62 15.49 9.21
CA GLN A 234 11.20 15.36 9.60
C GLN A 234 10.23 15.75 8.46
N VAL A 235 10.57 15.37 7.24
CA VAL A 235 9.79 15.69 6.03
C VAL A 235 8.46 14.97 6.07
N ASP A 236 7.37 15.68 5.73
CA ASP A 236 6.05 15.10 5.53
C ASP A 236 6.12 13.96 4.50
N PHE A 237 5.64 12.77 4.89
CA PHE A 237 5.76 11.57 4.08
C PHE A 237 5.07 11.71 2.73
N THR A 238 3.85 12.22 2.72
CA THR A 238 3.05 12.36 1.51
C THR A 238 3.62 13.41 0.57
N LEU A 239 3.96 14.59 1.12
CA LEU A 239 4.53 15.68 0.32
C LEU A 239 5.94 15.36 -0.19
N GLY A 240 6.79 14.71 0.61
CA GLY A 240 8.13 14.30 0.16
C GLY A 240 8.08 13.51 -1.14
N TRP A 241 7.25 12.47 -1.18
CA TRP A 241 7.06 11.68 -2.38
C TRP A 241 6.35 12.45 -3.52
N ARG A 242 5.38 13.29 -3.19
CA ARG A 242 4.65 14.07 -4.20
C ARG A 242 5.56 15.12 -4.85
N ARG A 243 6.37 15.84 -4.07
CA ARG A 243 7.28 16.87 -4.57
C ARG A 243 8.46 16.27 -5.35
N LEU A 244 8.85 15.02 -5.05
CA LEU A 244 9.80 14.30 -5.89
C LEU A 244 9.25 14.08 -7.31
N ALA A 245 7.94 13.82 -7.45
CA ALA A 245 7.30 13.75 -8.76
C ALA A 245 7.29 15.11 -9.49
N ASP A 246 7.20 16.22 -8.75
CA ASP A 246 7.31 17.56 -9.33
C ASP A 246 8.75 17.85 -9.76
N ALA A 247 9.75 17.41 -8.98
CA ALA A 247 11.17 17.49 -9.33
C ALA A 247 11.51 16.71 -10.62
N ALA A 248 10.84 15.59 -10.88
CA ALA A 248 10.98 14.84 -12.14
C ALA A 248 10.56 15.65 -13.38
N ALA A 249 9.72 16.68 -13.22
CA ALA A 249 9.30 17.61 -14.26
C ALA A 249 10.10 18.93 -14.24
N GLY A 250 11.22 19.01 -13.48
CA GLY A 250 12.03 20.22 -13.35
C GLY A 250 11.60 21.18 -12.23
N GLY A 251 10.53 20.88 -11.49
CA GLY A 251 10.01 21.72 -10.39
C GLY A 251 10.64 21.39 -9.03
N GLU A 252 11.97 21.50 -8.88
CA GLU A 252 12.68 21.11 -7.65
C GLU A 252 12.48 22.06 -6.46
N GLN A 253 12.08 23.29 -6.67
CA GLN A 253 12.01 24.30 -5.63
C GLN A 253 11.07 23.88 -4.49
N THR A 254 9.92 23.29 -4.82
CA THR A 254 8.93 22.83 -3.83
C THR A 254 9.41 21.61 -3.05
N LEU A 255 10.24 20.75 -3.66
CA LEU A 255 10.89 19.65 -2.98
C LEU A 255 11.96 20.16 -2.00
N ARG A 256 12.84 21.05 -2.48
CA ARG A 256 13.93 21.63 -1.68
C ARG A 256 13.43 22.36 -0.44
N ALA A 257 12.27 23.00 -0.53
CA ALA A 257 11.64 23.69 0.59
C ALA A 257 11.21 22.78 1.74
N LEU A 258 11.15 21.45 1.52
CA LEU A 258 10.83 20.47 2.56
C LEU A 258 12.06 20.01 3.36
N PHE A 259 13.28 20.24 2.87
CA PHE A 259 14.52 19.73 3.47
C PHE A 259 15.36 20.86 4.05
N ALA A 260 15.84 20.64 5.27
CA ALA A 260 16.79 21.55 5.92
C ALA A 260 18.22 21.34 5.41
N ASN A 261 18.59 20.08 5.10
CA ASN A 261 19.91 19.72 4.59
C ASN A 261 19.93 19.64 3.05
N GLY A 262 20.10 20.78 2.38
CA GLY A 262 20.15 20.88 0.93
C GLY A 262 21.26 20.07 0.27
N ASP A 263 22.46 20.01 0.87
CA ASP A 263 23.62 19.29 0.30
C ASP A 263 23.37 17.77 0.26
N ALA A 264 22.79 17.21 1.33
CA ALA A 264 22.46 15.80 1.36
C ALA A 264 21.35 15.44 0.35
N LEU A 265 20.35 16.30 0.21
CA LEU A 265 19.32 16.16 -0.82
C LEU A 265 19.93 16.20 -2.22
N ASP A 266 20.86 17.14 -2.49
CA ASP A 266 21.52 17.27 -3.79
C ASP A 266 22.33 16.03 -4.16
N ALA A 267 23.10 15.48 -3.21
CA ALA A 267 23.85 14.26 -3.40
C ALA A 267 22.92 13.05 -3.72
N TRP A 268 21.75 12.99 -3.08
CA TRP A 268 20.76 11.97 -3.36
C TRP A 268 20.10 12.16 -4.73
N LEU A 269 19.72 13.40 -5.09
CA LEU A 269 19.09 13.73 -6.37
C LEU A 269 19.99 13.39 -7.56
N VAL A 270 21.31 13.54 -7.44
CA VAL A 270 22.26 13.12 -8.49
C VAL A 270 22.12 11.62 -8.76
N ARG A 271 22.17 10.78 -7.73
CA ARG A 271 22.03 9.31 -7.85
C ARG A 271 20.68 8.89 -8.41
N TRP A 272 19.61 9.55 -7.96
CA TRP A 272 18.26 9.28 -8.46
C TRP A 272 18.14 9.61 -9.96
N ARG A 273 18.68 10.76 -10.41
CA ARG A 273 18.68 11.13 -11.84
C ARG A 273 19.51 10.17 -12.70
N GLU A 274 20.66 9.73 -12.20
CA GLU A 274 21.47 8.70 -12.86
C GLU A 274 20.69 7.38 -13.01
N ARG A 275 19.94 6.98 -11.97
CA ARG A 275 19.09 5.79 -12.03
C ARG A 275 17.95 5.98 -13.05
N CYS A 276 17.33 7.15 -13.09
CA CYS A 276 16.30 7.50 -14.07
C CYS A 276 16.85 7.47 -15.52
N SER A 277 18.05 8.04 -15.73
CA SER A 277 18.69 8.07 -17.05
C SER A 277 19.03 6.68 -17.58
N ARG A 278 19.39 5.74 -16.72
CA ARG A 278 19.59 4.33 -17.11
C ARG A 278 18.31 3.69 -17.64
N ASP A 279 17.17 3.96 -17.01
CA ASP A 279 15.87 3.47 -17.51
C ASP A 279 15.53 4.06 -18.89
N ASP A 280 15.80 5.35 -19.10
CA ASP A 280 15.52 6.03 -20.36
C ASP A 280 16.41 5.48 -21.49
N ALA A 281 17.69 5.19 -21.19
CA ALA A 281 18.62 4.58 -22.14
C ALA A 281 18.17 3.16 -22.54
N ASN A 282 17.68 2.37 -21.59
CA ASN A 282 17.16 1.02 -21.84
C ASN A 282 15.90 1.04 -22.72
N MET A 283 15.06 2.08 -22.57
CA MET A 283 13.87 2.27 -23.43
C MET A 283 14.21 2.68 -24.85
N SER A 284 15.30 3.44 -25.02
CA SER A 284 15.75 3.98 -26.31
C SER A 284 16.61 2.98 -27.08
N ALA A 285 17.09 1.91 -26.43
CA ALA A 285 17.88 0.88 -27.09
C ALA A 285 17.04 0.16 -28.15
N PRO A 286 17.50 0.03 -29.40
CA PRO A 286 16.76 -0.67 -30.43
C PRO A 286 16.56 -2.13 -30.01
N ILE A 287 15.31 -2.60 -30.01
CA ILE A 287 14.96 -4.01 -29.77
C ILE A 287 15.83 -4.86 -30.68
N GLY A 288 16.78 -5.58 -30.10
CA GLY A 288 17.76 -6.37 -30.84
C GLY A 288 17.08 -7.30 -31.84
N LYS A 289 17.67 -7.43 -33.03
CA LYS A 289 17.15 -8.16 -34.20
C LYS A 289 16.77 -9.63 -33.96
N SER A 290 16.93 -10.17 -32.77
CA SER A 290 16.63 -11.56 -32.40
C SER A 290 15.14 -11.89 -32.29
N ALA A 291 14.26 -10.91 -32.01
CA ALA A 291 12.83 -11.16 -31.91
C ALA A 291 12.05 -10.93 -33.21
N ARG A 292 12.70 -10.44 -34.28
CA ARG A 292 12.07 -10.17 -35.57
C ARG A 292 12.15 -11.31 -36.58
N GLN A 293 12.88 -12.37 -36.31
CA GLN A 293 13.01 -13.48 -37.28
C GLN A 293 11.87 -14.50 -37.28
N SER A 294 10.90 -14.37 -36.37
CA SER A 294 9.73 -15.28 -36.34
C SER A 294 8.45 -14.70 -36.94
N ALA A 295 8.43 -13.46 -37.41
CA ALA A 295 7.17 -12.80 -37.82
C ALA A 295 7.18 -12.19 -39.25
N ILE A 296 8.20 -12.37 -40.07
CA ILE A 296 8.17 -11.85 -41.45
C ILE A 296 8.54 -12.96 -42.42
N ARG A 297 7.56 -13.76 -42.80
CA ARG A 297 7.41 -14.33 -44.14
C ARG A 297 6.02 -13.99 -44.62
N ALA A 298 5.88 -12.84 -45.23
CA ALA A 298 4.93 -12.48 -46.29
C ALA A 298 5.02 -10.96 -46.53
N ASP A 299 5.49 -10.60 -47.55
CA ASP A 299 5.06 -9.84 -48.72
C ASP A 299 6.03 -8.75 -49.15
N THR A 300 6.39 -8.86 -50.41
CA THR A 300 7.29 -8.03 -51.20
C THR A 300 6.54 -6.83 -51.81
N GLY A 301 7.21 -5.67 -51.88
CA GLY A 301 6.86 -4.68 -52.91
C GLY A 301 7.12 -3.22 -52.59
N GLY A 302 8.20 -2.63 -53.17
CA GLY A 302 8.14 -1.31 -53.76
C GLY A 302 8.77 -0.08 -53.04
N ILE A 303 10.04 0.18 -53.33
CA ILE A 303 10.68 1.42 -53.80
C ILE A 303 10.26 2.79 -53.19
N GLY A 304 11.24 3.55 -52.70
CA GLY A 304 11.15 5.02 -52.53
C GLY A 304 12.30 5.59 -51.70
N GLU A 305 13.42 5.96 -52.38
CA GLU A 305 14.47 6.82 -51.80
C GLU A 305 13.92 8.23 -51.52
N ALA A 306 14.23 8.82 -50.36
CA ALA A 306 14.27 10.24 -50.16
C ALA A 306 15.25 10.62 -49.04
N THR A 307 16.32 11.14 -49.49
CA THR A 307 17.30 12.12 -49.05
C THR A 307 17.31 12.64 -47.60
N THR A 308 18.50 12.52 -47.04
CA THR A 308 19.08 13.19 -45.87
C THR A 308 18.94 14.73 -45.87
N ALA A 309 18.46 15.29 -44.76
CA ALA A 309 19.00 16.48 -44.08
C ALA A 309 18.22 16.77 -42.80
N GLN A 310 18.95 17.12 -41.75
CA GLN A 310 18.51 17.62 -40.43
C GLN A 310 18.62 16.66 -39.27
N GLY A 311 19.84 16.39 -38.86
CA GLY A 311 20.19 15.96 -37.53
C GLY A 311 20.75 17.15 -36.76
N GLU A 312 20.04 17.68 -35.76
CA GLU A 312 20.61 18.37 -34.59
C GLU A 312 19.58 19.00 -33.61
N ILE A 313 18.28 18.91 -33.87
CA ILE A 313 17.24 19.50 -32.96
C ILE A 313 16.36 18.48 -32.27
N ARG A 314 16.66 17.19 -32.32
CA ARG A 314 15.77 16.14 -31.77
C ARG A 314 16.12 15.62 -30.37
N HIS A 315 17.25 15.99 -29.79
CA HIS A 315 17.66 15.47 -28.48
C HIS A 315 16.97 16.16 -27.29
N ASP A 316 16.67 17.45 -27.36
CA ASP A 316 16.10 18.20 -26.23
C ASP A 316 14.58 17.94 -26.09
N ALA A 317 13.84 17.99 -27.18
CA ALA A 317 12.38 17.73 -27.14
C ALA A 317 12.00 16.30 -26.73
N GLY A 318 12.90 15.35 -26.90
CA GLY A 318 12.71 13.95 -26.46
C GLY A 318 12.91 13.79 -24.96
N ALA A 319 13.90 14.44 -24.37
CA ALA A 319 14.21 14.39 -22.95
C ALA A 319 13.12 15.05 -22.11
N ASP A 320 12.64 16.24 -22.50
CA ASP A 320 11.55 16.93 -21.82
C ASP A 320 10.25 16.11 -21.84
N SER A 321 9.98 15.42 -22.93
CA SER A 321 8.80 14.58 -23.06
C SER A 321 8.89 13.35 -22.15
N LEU A 322 10.06 12.73 -21.98
CA LEU A 322 10.29 11.59 -21.09
C LEU A 322 10.20 11.99 -19.61
N GLN A 323 10.78 13.14 -19.24
CA GLN A 323 10.68 13.67 -17.88
C GLN A 323 9.24 14.00 -17.51
N SER A 324 8.48 14.62 -18.41
CA SER A 324 7.06 14.89 -18.21
C SER A 324 6.24 13.61 -18.06
N ALA A 325 6.50 12.58 -18.87
CA ALA A 325 5.84 11.29 -18.77
C ALA A 325 6.16 10.56 -17.46
N ARG A 326 7.43 10.61 -17.01
CA ARG A 326 7.84 10.06 -15.71
C ARG A 326 7.10 10.75 -14.57
N ALA A 327 7.11 12.07 -14.53
CA ALA A 327 6.42 12.85 -13.51
C ALA A 327 4.92 12.52 -13.44
N GLN A 328 4.26 12.39 -14.61
CA GLN A 328 2.86 11.98 -14.66
C GLN A 328 2.64 10.58 -14.07
N THR A 329 3.52 9.62 -14.37
CA THR A 329 3.45 8.27 -13.83
C THR A 329 3.64 8.28 -12.32
N MET A 330 4.62 9.03 -11.81
CA MET A 330 4.87 9.20 -10.38
C MET A 330 3.68 9.85 -9.66
N ARG A 331 3.05 10.86 -10.26
CA ARG A 331 1.87 11.54 -9.67
C ARG A 331 0.66 10.63 -9.53
N ARG A 332 0.55 9.56 -10.32
CA ARG A 332 -0.55 8.57 -10.23
C ARG A 332 -0.41 7.61 -9.05
N VAL A 333 0.77 7.50 -8.46
CA VAL A 333 1.07 6.62 -7.32
C VAL A 333 1.51 7.38 -6.07
N ASN A 334 1.84 8.68 -6.20
CA ASN A 334 2.16 9.58 -5.11
C ASN A 334 0.97 10.54 -4.88
N PRO A 335 0.11 10.27 -3.88
CA PRO A 335 -1.04 11.14 -3.63
C PRO A 335 -0.59 12.55 -3.22
N LEU A 336 -1.42 13.54 -3.51
CA LEU A 336 -1.28 14.89 -2.97
C LEU A 336 -2.05 15.03 -1.66
N VAL A 337 -3.23 14.40 -1.59
CA VAL A 337 -4.16 14.47 -0.46
C VAL A 337 -4.30 13.11 0.19
N ILE A 338 -4.25 13.10 1.51
CA ILE A 338 -4.61 11.99 2.38
C ILE A 338 -5.64 12.49 3.40
N ALA A 339 -6.31 11.58 4.11
CA ALA A 339 -7.17 11.94 5.23
C ALA A 339 -6.30 12.29 6.45
N ARG A 340 -5.82 13.54 6.51
CA ARG A 340 -5.00 14.03 7.62
C ARG A 340 -5.83 14.13 8.88
N ASN A 341 -5.32 13.67 10.01
CA ASN A 341 -6.09 13.57 11.26
C ASN A 341 -6.68 14.91 11.69
N HIS A 342 -5.93 16.00 11.65
CA HIS A 342 -6.45 17.31 12.04
C HIS A 342 -7.62 17.76 11.17
N ARG A 343 -7.62 17.46 9.87
CA ARG A 343 -8.74 17.77 8.96
C ARG A 343 -9.94 16.87 9.19
N VAL A 344 -9.70 15.61 9.58
CA VAL A 344 -10.77 14.68 9.98
C VAL A 344 -11.42 15.17 11.27
N GLU A 345 -10.63 15.56 12.29
CA GLU A 345 -11.14 16.08 13.55
C GLU A 345 -11.93 17.39 13.37
N GLU A 346 -11.44 18.34 12.55
CA GLU A 346 -12.17 19.56 12.19
C GLU A 346 -13.55 19.23 11.60
N ALA A 347 -13.61 18.30 10.64
CA ALA A 347 -14.85 17.92 9.98
C ALA A 347 -15.81 17.19 10.93
N LEU A 348 -15.29 16.31 11.80
CA LEU A 348 -16.09 15.60 12.79
C LEU A 348 -16.61 16.53 13.90
N ALA A 349 -15.81 17.50 14.33
CA ALA A 349 -16.22 18.49 15.33
C ALA A 349 -17.36 19.37 14.81
N ALA A 350 -17.26 19.89 13.58
CA ALA A 350 -18.33 20.67 12.96
C ALA A 350 -19.63 19.85 12.83
N ALA A 351 -19.52 18.59 12.37
CA ALA A 351 -20.67 17.72 12.24
C ALA A 351 -21.32 17.37 13.58
N SER A 352 -20.52 17.14 14.64
CA SER A 352 -21.01 16.67 15.93
C SER A 352 -21.53 17.80 16.81
N ASN A 353 -20.87 18.97 16.81
CA ASN A 353 -21.19 20.09 17.72
C ASN A 353 -22.22 21.04 17.11
N ASP A 354 -22.10 21.30 15.80
CA ASP A 354 -22.87 22.34 15.12
C ASP A 354 -23.90 21.77 14.13
N GLY A 355 -23.85 20.45 13.86
CA GLY A 355 -24.67 19.79 12.83
C GLY A 355 -24.27 20.21 11.41
N ASP A 356 -23.09 20.83 11.25
CA ASP A 356 -22.57 21.28 9.96
C ASP A 356 -21.78 20.17 9.26
N LEU A 357 -22.35 19.64 8.17
CA LEU A 357 -21.73 18.60 7.36
C LEU A 357 -20.85 19.14 6.21
N GLU A 358 -20.85 20.44 5.96
CA GLU A 358 -20.12 21.01 4.82
C GLU A 358 -18.60 20.74 4.89
N PRO A 359 -17.90 20.86 6.04
CA PRO A 359 -16.49 20.50 6.16
C PRO A 359 -16.22 19.02 5.87
N PHE A 360 -17.11 18.12 6.32
CA PHE A 360 -17.03 16.68 6.02
C PHE A 360 -17.20 16.40 4.52
N GLU A 361 -18.18 17.01 3.87
CA GLU A 361 -18.43 16.80 2.44
C GLU A 361 -17.28 17.31 1.58
N ARG A 362 -16.69 18.47 1.94
CA ARG A 362 -15.51 19.02 1.27
C ARG A 362 -14.28 18.13 1.44
N LEU A 363 -14.00 17.65 2.67
CA LEU A 363 -12.92 16.71 2.93
C LEU A 363 -13.14 15.41 2.16
N LEU A 364 -14.36 14.87 2.16
CA LEU A 364 -14.70 13.67 1.42
C LEU A 364 -14.47 13.83 -0.09
N ALA A 365 -14.83 14.98 -0.67
CA ALA A 365 -14.57 15.28 -2.06
C ALA A 365 -13.05 15.30 -2.37
N ALA A 366 -12.25 15.93 -1.49
CA ALA A 366 -10.81 16.00 -1.65
C ALA A 366 -10.14 14.60 -1.59
N VAL A 367 -10.48 13.76 -0.62
CA VAL A 367 -9.90 12.41 -0.47
C VAL A 367 -10.41 11.41 -1.52
N ARG A 368 -11.48 11.73 -2.26
CA ARG A 368 -11.94 10.93 -3.40
C ARG A 368 -11.09 11.11 -4.66
N SER A 369 -10.37 12.21 -4.77
CA SER A 369 -9.46 12.52 -5.89
C SER A 369 -8.03 12.78 -5.39
N PRO A 370 -7.39 11.81 -4.69
CA PRO A 370 -6.17 12.04 -3.92
C PRO A 370 -4.94 12.39 -4.78
N TYR A 371 -4.98 12.12 -6.06
CA TYR A 371 -3.87 12.33 -7.00
C TYR A 371 -4.00 13.62 -7.83
N GLU A 372 -5.15 14.27 -7.80
CA GLU A 372 -5.39 15.51 -8.53
C GLU A 372 -4.62 16.67 -7.90
N ASN A 373 -4.30 17.67 -8.72
CA ASN A 373 -3.63 18.90 -8.30
C ASN A 373 -4.48 20.09 -8.77
N ASN A 374 -5.36 20.53 -7.92
CA ASN A 374 -6.19 21.72 -8.15
C ASN A 374 -6.22 22.60 -6.89
N SER A 375 -6.69 23.84 -7.02
CA SER A 375 -6.69 24.82 -5.93
C SER A 375 -7.55 24.40 -4.74
N ALA A 376 -8.62 23.63 -4.96
CA ALA A 376 -9.48 23.13 -3.89
C ALA A 376 -8.78 22.09 -3.00
N GLN A 377 -7.77 21.41 -3.53
CA GLN A 377 -7.02 20.38 -2.82
C GLN A 377 -5.82 20.92 -2.02
N ALA A 378 -5.34 22.12 -2.33
CA ALA A 378 -4.18 22.70 -1.66
C ALA A 378 -4.35 22.73 -0.13
N TYR A 379 -5.51 23.16 0.36
CA TYR A 379 -5.84 23.20 1.77
C TYR A 379 -5.76 21.82 2.47
N TYR A 380 -6.21 20.76 1.79
CA TYR A 380 -6.20 19.38 2.34
C TYR A 380 -4.86 18.68 2.21
N ALA A 381 -3.96 19.23 1.39
CA ALA A 381 -2.59 18.75 1.25
C ALA A 381 -1.65 19.27 2.34
N GLU A 382 -2.01 20.39 3.01
CA GLU A 382 -1.19 21.02 4.03
C GLU A 382 -0.98 20.10 5.24
N PRO A 383 0.27 19.91 5.71
CA PRO A 383 0.58 19.18 6.92
C PRO A 383 -0.09 19.79 8.16
N ALA A 384 -0.24 18.99 9.20
CA ALA A 384 -0.70 19.50 10.48
C ALA A 384 0.26 20.57 11.02
N PRO A 385 -0.26 21.66 11.63
CA PRO A 385 0.58 22.60 12.34
C PRO A 385 1.41 21.91 13.44
N ALA A 386 2.62 22.40 13.69
CA ALA A 386 3.55 21.80 14.65
C ALA A 386 2.94 21.64 16.07
N GLU A 387 2.02 22.50 16.44
CA GLU A 387 1.31 22.48 17.72
C GLU A 387 0.37 21.27 17.85
N VAL A 388 -0.13 20.75 16.73
CA VAL A 388 -1.07 19.60 16.68
C VAL A 388 -0.31 18.26 16.62
N THR A 389 0.91 18.27 16.10
CA THR A 389 1.74 17.06 15.99
C THR A 389 2.48 16.70 17.28
N ALA A 390 2.47 17.57 18.28
CA ALA A 390 3.15 17.40 19.57
C ALA A 390 2.29 16.70 20.64
N THR A 391 1.02 16.40 20.35
CA THR A 391 0.08 15.68 21.23
C THR A 391 -0.15 14.27 20.73
#